data_34e057337dfd96b38dac86044de5fb4e
#
_entry.id   34e057337dfd96b38dac86044de5fb4e
#
_cell.length_a   1.000
_cell.length_b   1.000
_cell.length_c   1.000
_cell.angle_alpha   90.00
_cell.angle_beta   90.00
_cell.angle_gamma   90.00
#
_symmetry.space_group_name_H-M   'P 1'
#
loop_
_entity.id
_entity.type
_entity.pdbx_description
1 polymer ?
#
loop_
_entity_poly.entity_id
_entity_poly.type
_entity_poly.pdbx_seq_one_letter_code
_entity_poly.pdbx_strand_id
1 'polypeptide(L)'
;WQTYLNATNCGLGHSMDSNEQSLKLLEENDVVCFARFEYKECRTKIPYLKKVENGYMAVYPHLSAYPKENEALIMKINEIILSHCGIHVTQNRIVYLNKEYIRKESLDLNELLCISDKLFNKRNHLSKTIAECIEEVDIDLDRWIERTKKILNRTSITPVRTKQCTALRRCNYYSVCFDESNEPDD
;
A
#
# COMPACT_ATOMS: atom_id res chain seq x y z
N TRP A 1 6.90 -16.30 -7.07
CA TRP A 1 7.25 -15.59 -5.84
C TRP A 1 7.85 -16.50 -4.78
N GLN A 2 7.32 -17.71 -4.62
CA GLN A 2 7.85 -18.66 -3.64
C GLN A 2 9.37 -18.85 -3.83
N THR A 3 9.81 -19.13 -5.06
CA THR A 3 11.24 -19.26 -5.40
C THR A 3 12.00 -17.95 -5.21
N TYR A 4 11.43 -16.83 -5.64
CA TYR A 4 12.06 -15.52 -5.56
C TYR A 4 12.26 -15.03 -4.12
N LEU A 5 11.33 -15.36 -3.23
CA LEU A 5 11.39 -15.02 -1.80
C LEU A 5 12.09 -16.10 -0.95
N ASN A 6 12.63 -17.14 -1.56
CA ASN A 6 13.24 -18.28 -0.87
C ASN A 6 12.33 -18.87 0.22
N ALA A 7 11.05 -19.12 -0.14
CA ALA A 7 10.07 -19.68 0.76
C ALA A 7 9.90 -21.18 0.53
N THR A 8 9.85 -21.95 1.61
CA THR A 8 9.60 -23.40 1.56
C THR A 8 8.13 -23.66 1.27
N ASN A 9 7.24 -22.91 1.89
CA ASN A 9 5.79 -22.95 1.68
C ASN A 9 5.21 -21.53 1.62
N CYS A 10 4.06 -21.43 0.97
CA CYS A 10 3.40 -20.14 0.76
C CYS A 10 1.89 -20.29 0.94
N GLY A 11 1.36 -19.61 1.96
CA GLY A 11 -0.08 -19.46 2.17
C GLY A 11 -0.69 -18.40 1.26
N LEU A 12 -1.97 -18.53 0.97
CA LEU A 12 -2.74 -17.57 0.17
C LEU A 12 -3.90 -17.03 0.99
N GLY A 13 -3.88 -15.72 1.26
CA GLY A 13 -4.99 -15.03 1.91
C GLY A 13 -6.15 -14.77 0.95
N HIS A 14 -7.36 -14.86 1.46
CA HIS A 14 -8.60 -14.59 0.73
C HIS A 14 -9.23 -13.25 1.16
N SER A 15 -10.03 -12.67 0.30
CA SER A 15 -10.59 -11.31 0.53
C SER A 15 -11.48 -11.19 1.76
N MET A 16 -12.04 -12.29 2.23
CA MET A 16 -12.95 -12.35 3.39
C MET A 16 -12.31 -12.91 4.65
N ASP A 17 -11.00 -13.23 4.61
CA ASP A 17 -10.31 -13.76 5.79
C ASP A 17 -10.41 -12.80 6.97
N SER A 18 -10.70 -13.36 8.14
CA SER A 18 -10.59 -12.66 9.42
C SER A 18 -9.13 -12.54 9.86
N ASN A 19 -8.86 -11.71 10.87
CA ASN A 19 -7.54 -11.62 11.47
C ASN A 19 -7.05 -12.99 11.98
N GLU A 20 -7.93 -13.78 12.60
CA GLU A 20 -7.62 -15.12 13.12
C GLU A 20 -7.21 -16.08 11.99
N GLN A 21 -7.94 -16.07 10.88
CA GLN A 21 -7.60 -16.89 9.71
C GLN A 21 -6.25 -16.48 9.11
N SER A 22 -5.99 -15.18 9.02
CA SER A 22 -4.71 -14.67 8.52
C SER A 22 -3.54 -14.99 9.46
N LEU A 23 -3.75 -14.93 10.78
CA LEU A 23 -2.76 -15.34 11.78
C LEU A 23 -2.46 -16.83 11.66
N LYS A 24 -3.48 -17.68 11.52
CA LYS A 24 -3.28 -19.12 11.32
C LYS A 24 -2.48 -19.41 10.04
N LEU A 25 -2.76 -18.71 8.93
CA LEU A 25 -1.96 -18.83 7.71
C LEU A 25 -0.50 -18.47 7.96
N LEU A 26 -0.23 -17.43 8.77
CA LEU A 26 1.14 -17.05 9.15
C LEU A 26 1.83 -18.06 10.06
N GLU A 27 1.09 -18.79 10.89
CA GLU A 27 1.66 -19.86 11.71
C GLU A 27 2.10 -21.05 10.87
N GLU A 28 1.31 -21.41 9.87
CA GLU A 28 1.48 -22.60 9.03
C GLU A 28 2.45 -22.39 7.85
N ASN A 29 2.77 -21.15 7.49
CA ASN A 29 3.55 -20.83 6.28
C ASN A 29 4.70 -19.87 6.54
N ASP A 30 5.78 -20.00 5.76
CA ASP A 30 6.93 -19.10 5.80
C ASP A 30 6.61 -17.75 5.15
N VAL A 31 5.77 -17.78 4.11
CA VAL A 31 5.28 -16.59 3.40
C VAL A 31 3.76 -16.70 3.25
N VAL A 32 3.05 -15.63 3.51
CA VAL A 32 1.64 -15.49 3.16
C VAL A 32 1.48 -14.40 2.10
N CYS A 33 0.91 -14.80 0.96
CA CYS A 33 0.55 -13.89 -0.12
C CYS A 33 -0.83 -13.31 0.15
N PHE A 34 -0.98 -12.00 -0.02
CA PHE A 34 -2.25 -11.27 0.13
C PHE A 34 -2.90 -11.44 1.51
N ALA A 35 -2.09 -11.52 2.57
CA ALA A 35 -2.58 -11.55 3.94
C ALA A 35 -3.53 -10.38 4.24
N ARG A 36 -4.63 -10.65 4.94
CA ARG A 36 -5.68 -9.68 5.24
C ARG A 36 -5.72 -9.41 6.73
N PHE A 37 -5.73 -8.13 7.08
CA PHE A 37 -5.87 -7.71 8.46
C PHE A 37 -6.81 -6.53 8.55
N GLU A 38 -7.47 -6.41 9.68
CA GLU A 38 -8.45 -5.36 9.93
C GLU A 38 -8.26 -4.75 11.31
N TYR A 39 -8.31 -3.42 11.37
CA TYR A 39 -8.36 -2.65 12.58
C TYR A 39 -9.44 -1.56 12.46
N LYS A 40 -10.42 -1.56 13.37
CA LYS A 40 -11.56 -0.60 13.39
C LYS A 40 -12.25 -0.45 12.01
N GLU A 41 -12.54 -1.57 11.35
CA GLU A 41 -13.14 -1.64 10.00
C GLU A 41 -12.22 -1.13 8.86
N CYS A 42 -10.99 -0.70 9.18
CA CYS A 42 -9.98 -0.40 8.19
C CYS A 42 -9.23 -1.69 7.81
N ARG A 43 -9.41 -2.14 6.58
CA ARG A 43 -8.81 -3.38 6.10
C ARG A 43 -7.58 -3.12 5.26
N THR A 44 -6.57 -3.95 5.43
CA THR A 44 -5.38 -3.93 4.58
C THR A 44 -5.18 -5.25 3.84
N LYS A 45 -4.41 -5.19 2.78
CA LYS A 45 -3.92 -6.34 2.02
C LYS A 45 -2.41 -6.25 1.88
N ILE A 46 -1.70 -7.11 2.61
CA ILE A 46 -0.26 -7.18 2.49
C ILE A 46 0.09 -8.11 1.33
N PRO A 47 0.79 -7.63 0.29
CA PRO A 47 1.08 -8.45 -0.89
C PRO A 47 1.87 -9.71 -0.54
N TYR A 48 2.95 -9.58 0.23
CA TYR A 48 3.74 -10.69 0.74
C TYR A 48 4.21 -10.38 2.15
N LEU A 49 3.92 -11.28 3.07
CA LEU A 49 4.36 -11.19 4.46
C LEU A 49 5.16 -12.46 4.77
N LYS A 50 6.46 -12.30 5.02
CA LYS A 50 7.42 -13.39 5.25
C LYS A 50 7.88 -13.39 6.69
N LYS A 51 7.91 -14.57 7.33
CA LYS A 51 8.57 -14.73 8.62
C LYS A 51 10.07 -14.46 8.50
N VAL A 52 10.62 -13.76 9.48
CA VAL A 52 12.05 -13.53 9.66
C VAL A 52 12.38 -13.70 11.14
N GLU A 53 13.68 -13.76 11.47
CA GLU A 53 14.15 -14.11 12.83
C GLU A 53 13.46 -13.34 13.96
N ASN A 54 13.26 -12.02 13.78
CA ASN A 54 12.71 -11.13 14.82
C ASN A 54 11.36 -10.52 14.46
N GLY A 55 10.52 -11.22 13.68
CA GLY A 55 9.19 -10.73 13.28
C GLY A 55 8.86 -11.04 11.83
N TYR A 56 8.44 -10.04 11.09
CA TYR A 56 7.99 -10.20 9.71
C TYR A 56 8.63 -9.19 8.77
N MET A 57 8.87 -9.63 7.53
CA MET A 57 9.24 -8.79 6.42
C MET A 57 8.04 -8.62 5.49
N ALA A 58 7.61 -7.38 5.29
CA ALA A 58 6.58 -7.04 4.31
C ALA A 58 7.23 -6.70 2.98
N VAL A 59 6.75 -7.32 1.89
CA VAL A 59 7.29 -7.12 0.54
C VAL A 59 6.20 -6.59 -0.38
N TYR A 60 6.46 -5.46 -1.02
CA TYR A 60 5.52 -4.73 -1.86
C TYR A 60 5.97 -4.76 -3.32
N PRO A 61 5.19 -5.38 -4.23
CA PRO A 61 5.49 -5.32 -5.65
C PRO A 61 5.08 -3.96 -6.23
N HIS A 62 5.92 -3.40 -7.08
CA HIS A 62 5.69 -2.16 -7.78
C HIS A 62 5.97 -2.33 -9.28
N LEU A 63 4.98 -2.03 -10.13
CA LEU A 63 5.05 -2.29 -11.57
C LEU A 63 5.76 -1.18 -12.38
N SER A 64 6.63 -0.42 -11.76
CA SER A 64 7.50 0.55 -12.45
C SER A 64 8.95 0.43 -11.99
N ALA A 65 9.86 1.09 -12.70
CA ALA A 65 11.29 1.09 -12.37
C ALA A 65 11.67 2.04 -11.21
N TYR A 66 10.76 2.91 -10.78
CA TYR A 66 11.07 3.97 -9.82
C TYR A 66 9.99 4.13 -8.76
N PRO A 67 9.86 3.19 -7.79
CA PRO A 67 8.95 3.35 -6.67
C PRO A 67 9.34 4.57 -5.84
N LYS A 68 8.38 5.47 -5.58
CA LYS A 68 8.61 6.77 -4.96
C LYS A 68 8.43 6.75 -3.45
N GLU A 69 8.98 7.75 -2.78
CA GLU A 69 8.86 7.97 -1.33
C GLU A 69 7.40 8.01 -0.84
N ASN A 70 6.44 8.41 -1.68
CA ASN A 70 5.02 8.41 -1.31
C ASN A 70 4.42 7.00 -1.12
N GLU A 71 5.09 5.93 -1.57
CA GLU A 71 4.69 4.55 -1.25
C GLU A 71 4.77 4.28 0.27
N ALA A 72 5.63 5.01 0.99
CA ALA A 72 5.76 4.87 2.44
C ALA A 72 4.46 5.14 3.20
N LEU A 73 3.55 5.95 2.68
CA LEU A 73 2.26 6.21 3.33
C LEU A 73 1.43 4.93 3.50
N ILE A 74 1.29 4.14 2.44
CA ILE A 74 0.52 2.89 2.53
C ILE A 74 1.25 1.84 3.37
N MET A 75 2.58 1.83 3.33
CA MET A 75 3.39 0.94 4.17
C MET A 75 3.22 1.29 5.65
N LYS A 76 3.22 2.59 6.01
CA LYS A 76 2.95 3.07 7.37
C LYS A 76 1.57 2.65 7.88
N ILE A 77 0.53 2.85 7.06
CA ILE A 77 -0.84 2.42 7.41
C ILE A 77 -0.88 0.91 7.65
N ASN A 78 -0.24 0.13 6.79
CA ASN A 78 -0.16 -1.32 6.93
C ASN A 78 0.56 -1.73 8.23
N GLU A 79 1.68 -1.09 8.58
CA GLU A 79 2.40 -1.35 9.83
C GLU A 79 1.54 -1.06 11.07
N ILE A 80 0.79 0.06 11.05
CA ILE A 80 -0.10 0.40 12.16
C ILE A 80 -1.17 -0.67 12.33
N ILE A 81 -1.85 -1.09 11.25
CA ILE A 81 -2.88 -2.13 11.31
C ILE A 81 -2.28 -3.45 11.78
N LEU A 82 -1.14 -3.88 11.23
CA LEU A 82 -0.46 -5.11 11.60
C LEU A 82 -0.05 -5.11 13.07
N SER A 83 0.47 -3.99 13.57
CA SER A 83 0.84 -3.83 14.99
C SER A 83 -0.37 -4.01 15.92
N HIS A 84 -1.54 -3.47 15.57
CA HIS A 84 -2.79 -3.70 16.33
C HIS A 84 -3.26 -5.16 16.27
N CYS A 85 -2.85 -5.93 15.27
CA CYS A 85 -3.12 -7.36 15.14
C CYS A 85 -2.02 -8.23 15.78
N GLY A 86 -1.06 -7.66 16.51
CA GLY A 86 0.04 -8.38 17.15
C GLY A 86 1.16 -8.81 16.21
N ILE A 87 1.22 -8.25 15.00
CA ILE A 87 2.25 -8.56 14.00
C ILE A 87 3.29 -7.44 13.97
N HIS A 88 4.53 -7.80 14.27
CA HIS A 88 5.65 -6.87 14.25
C HIS A 88 6.42 -6.96 12.93
N VAL A 89 6.28 -5.93 12.10
CA VAL A 89 7.04 -5.77 10.86
C VAL A 89 8.39 -5.16 11.19
N THR A 90 9.46 -5.92 10.98
CA THR A 90 10.85 -5.48 11.23
C THR A 90 11.56 -5.02 9.96
N GLN A 91 11.03 -5.41 8.80
CA GLN A 91 11.63 -5.09 7.51
C GLN A 91 10.55 -4.79 6.47
N ASN A 92 10.78 -3.76 5.68
CA ASN A 92 10.01 -3.49 4.48
C ASN A 92 10.91 -3.61 3.26
N ARG A 93 10.42 -4.24 2.21
CA ARG A 93 11.09 -4.36 0.91
C ARG A 93 10.13 -3.99 -0.20
N ILE A 94 10.67 -3.37 -1.22
CA ILE A 94 9.95 -3.11 -2.45
C ILE A 94 10.59 -3.88 -3.59
N VAL A 95 9.77 -4.53 -4.41
CA VAL A 95 10.21 -5.23 -5.63
C VAL A 95 9.71 -4.44 -6.80
N TYR A 96 10.62 -4.06 -7.70
CA TYR A 96 10.32 -3.20 -8.83
C TYR A 96 11.05 -3.66 -10.10
N LEU A 97 10.68 -3.10 -11.26
CA LEU A 97 11.22 -3.50 -12.54
C LEU A 97 12.62 -2.89 -12.78
N ASN A 98 13.56 -3.71 -13.20
CA ASN A 98 14.85 -3.25 -13.69
C ASN A 98 14.70 -2.61 -15.08
N LYS A 99 14.92 -1.32 -15.18
CA LYS A 99 14.81 -0.58 -16.45
C LYS A 99 15.87 -0.97 -17.50
N GLU A 100 16.98 -1.53 -17.06
CA GLU A 100 18.08 -1.99 -17.92
C GLU A 100 17.86 -3.41 -18.45
N TYR A 101 16.76 -4.08 -18.00
CA TYR A 101 16.49 -5.44 -18.43
C TYR A 101 16.13 -5.51 -19.91
N ILE A 102 16.88 -6.33 -20.64
CA ILE A 102 16.59 -6.66 -22.03
C ILE A 102 16.17 -8.13 -22.11
N ARG A 103 14.92 -8.36 -22.51
CA ARG A 103 14.39 -9.71 -22.66
C ARG A 103 15.16 -10.47 -23.76
N LYS A 104 15.69 -11.62 -23.39
CA LYS A 104 16.29 -12.62 -24.30
C LYS A 104 15.22 -13.65 -24.72
N GLU A 105 15.63 -14.83 -25.17
CA GLU A 105 14.72 -15.92 -25.56
C GLU A 105 13.81 -16.36 -24.42
N SER A 106 14.33 -16.42 -23.18
CA SER A 106 13.59 -16.73 -21.96
C SER A 106 13.49 -15.52 -21.04
N LEU A 107 12.44 -15.50 -20.21
CA LEU A 107 12.26 -14.51 -19.17
C LEU A 107 13.13 -14.85 -17.97
N ASP A 108 14.08 -13.99 -17.63
CA ASP A 108 14.85 -14.08 -16.39
C ASP A 108 14.30 -13.12 -15.33
N LEU A 109 13.65 -13.68 -14.30
CA LEU A 109 13.04 -12.90 -13.22
C LEU A 109 14.11 -12.27 -12.30
N ASN A 110 15.29 -12.86 -12.18
CA ASN A 110 16.35 -12.32 -11.34
C ASN A 110 17.02 -11.09 -11.98
N GLU A 111 17.08 -11.06 -13.31
CA GLU A 111 17.54 -9.87 -14.04
C GLU A 111 16.43 -8.80 -14.16
N LEU A 112 15.15 -9.24 -14.29
CA LEU A 112 14.02 -8.34 -14.47
C LEU A 112 13.61 -7.60 -13.20
N LEU A 113 13.71 -8.25 -12.03
CA LEU A 113 13.21 -7.72 -10.77
C LEU A 113 14.36 -7.27 -9.88
N CYS A 114 14.22 -6.06 -9.33
CA CYS A 114 15.08 -5.54 -8.27
C CYS A 114 14.32 -5.59 -6.95
N ILE A 115 15.00 -5.99 -5.88
CA ILE A 115 14.50 -5.86 -4.51
C ILE A 115 15.32 -4.81 -3.76
N SER A 116 14.67 -3.90 -3.05
CA SER A 116 15.34 -2.81 -2.34
C SER A 116 14.64 -2.51 -1.01
N ASP A 117 15.40 -1.97 -0.08
CA ASP A 117 14.93 -1.30 1.14
C ASP A 117 14.91 0.23 1.00
N LYS A 118 15.17 0.74 -0.21
CA LYS A 118 15.19 2.18 -0.52
C LYS A 118 14.16 2.54 -1.57
N LEU A 119 13.67 3.78 -1.49
CA LEU A 119 12.76 4.39 -2.44
C LEU A 119 13.49 5.44 -3.29
N PHE A 120 12.84 5.85 -4.37
CA PHE A 120 13.37 6.86 -5.27
C PHE A 120 12.73 8.22 -5.01
N ASN A 121 13.54 9.27 -5.00
CA ASN A 121 13.06 10.64 -4.93
C ASN A 121 12.34 11.06 -6.25
N LYS A 122 11.84 12.29 -6.29
CA LYS A 122 11.15 12.86 -7.47
C LYS A 122 12.00 12.84 -8.75
N ARG A 123 13.34 12.87 -8.63
CA ARG A 123 14.29 12.88 -9.75
C ARG A 123 14.77 11.49 -10.17
N ASN A 124 14.14 10.42 -9.68
CA ASN A 124 14.49 9.01 -9.95
C ASN A 124 15.89 8.60 -9.43
N HIS A 125 16.40 9.25 -8.40
CA HIS A 125 17.59 8.80 -7.71
C HIS A 125 17.18 8.01 -6.46
N LEU A 126 17.89 6.92 -6.16
CA LEU A 126 17.77 6.22 -4.89
C LEU A 126 18.03 7.22 -3.76
N SER A 127 17.13 7.23 -2.79
CA SER A 127 17.11 8.20 -1.72
C SER A 127 17.15 7.49 -0.36
N LYS A 128 16.15 7.77 0.47
CA LYS A 128 16.01 7.25 1.82
C LYS A 128 15.64 5.77 1.82
N THR A 129 15.93 5.11 2.92
CA THR A 129 15.37 3.79 3.20
C THR A 129 13.86 3.89 3.39
N ILE A 130 13.17 2.76 3.18
CA ILE A 130 11.73 2.67 3.44
C ILE A 130 11.43 3.00 4.92
N ALA A 131 12.28 2.55 5.84
CA ALA A 131 12.14 2.83 7.27
C ALA A 131 12.19 4.34 7.56
N GLU A 132 13.20 5.06 7.04
CA GLU A 132 13.27 6.52 7.16
C GLU A 132 12.05 7.22 6.56
N CYS A 133 11.59 6.78 5.40
CA CYS A 133 10.40 7.34 4.77
C CYS A 133 9.13 7.09 5.61
N ILE A 134 8.99 5.90 6.21
CA ILE A 134 7.87 5.55 7.10
C ILE A 134 7.89 6.39 8.39
N GLU A 135 9.06 6.65 8.96
CA GLU A 135 9.20 7.51 10.15
C GLU A 135 8.78 8.96 9.87
N GLU A 136 9.00 9.46 8.66
CA GLU A 136 8.59 10.81 8.26
C GLU A 136 7.10 10.94 7.96
N VAL A 137 6.36 9.83 7.83
CA VAL A 137 4.92 9.86 7.62
C VAL A 137 4.21 10.19 8.94
N ASP A 138 3.72 11.41 9.04
CA ASP A 138 2.85 11.86 10.13
C ASP A 138 1.38 11.50 9.81
N ILE A 139 0.88 10.42 10.41
CA ILE A 139 -0.49 9.94 10.25
C ILE A 139 -1.07 9.48 11.59
N ASP A 140 -2.21 10.04 11.93
CA ASP A 140 -3.11 9.56 12.98
C ASP A 140 -4.22 8.73 12.30
N LEU A 141 -4.00 7.40 12.22
CA LEU A 141 -4.94 6.49 11.56
C LEU A 141 -6.31 6.47 12.25
N ASP A 142 -6.35 6.54 13.57
CA ASP A 142 -7.60 6.56 14.34
C ASP A 142 -8.44 7.78 13.98
N ARG A 143 -7.84 8.95 13.95
CA ARG A 143 -8.50 10.18 13.53
C ARG A 143 -9.00 10.11 12.08
N TRP A 144 -8.24 9.48 11.18
CA TRP A 144 -8.65 9.27 9.80
C TRP A 144 -9.85 8.34 9.68
N ILE A 145 -9.85 7.23 10.41
CA ILE A 145 -10.97 6.28 10.47
C ILE A 145 -12.23 6.99 10.99
N GLU A 146 -12.14 7.69 12.12
CA GLU A 146 -13.28 8.41 12.72
C GLU A 146 -13.84 9.50 11.77
N ARG A 147 -12.96 10.23 11.10
CA ARG A 147 -13.38 11.22 10.10
C ARG A 147 -14.08 10.57 8.92
N THR A 148 -13.56 9.45 8.42
CA THR A 148 -14.16 8.70 7.32
C THR A 148 -15.54 8.16 7.70
N LYS A 149 -15.69 7.56 8.88
CA LYS A 149 -16.99 7.09 9.42
C LYS A 149 -17.99 8.23 9.51
N LYS A 150 -17.59 9.40 10.01
CA LYS A 150 -18.45 10.59 10.04
C LYS A 150 -18.90 11.05 8.65
N ILE A 151 -18.06 10.91 7.64
CA ILE A 151 -18.41 11.25 6.26
C ILE A 151 -19.38 10.23 5.67
N LEU A 152 -19.09 8.93 5.85
CA LEU A 152 -19.92 7.83 5.31
C LEU A 152 -21.34 7.80 5.94
N ASN A 153 -21.47 8.19 7.20
CA ASN A 153 -22.74 8.19 7.93
C ASN A 153 -23.56 9.49 7.72
N ARG A 154 -23.11 10.42 6.87
CA ARG A 154 -23.88 11.62 6.57
C ARG A 154 -25.10 11.28 5.71
N THR A 155 -26.26 11.77 6.12
CA THR A 155 -27.52 11.66 5.36
C THR A 155 -27.62 12.71 4.25
N SER A 156 -26.87 13.81 4.37
CA SER A 156 -26.78 14.86 3.35
C SER A 156 -25.34 15.41 3.27
N ILE A 157 -24.94 15.77 2.08
CA ILE A 157 -23.63 16.37 1.83
C ILE A 157 -23.85 17.71 1.14
N THR A 158 -23.35 18.80 1.75
CA THR A 158 -23.24 20.09 1.06
C THR A 158 -21.91 20.10 0.30
N PRO A 159 -21.93 20.13 -1.03
CA PRO A 159 -20.71 20.17 -1.82
C PRO A 159 -19.91 21.43 -1.54
N VAL A 160 -18.59 21.30 -1.43
CA VAL A 160 -17.65 22.42 -1.30
C VAL A 160 -16.73 22.41 -2.52
N ARG A 161 -16.75 23.49 -3.29
CA ARG A 161 -15.88 23.64 -4.45
C ARG A 161 -14.43 23.75 -3.99
N THR A 162 -13.55 22.93 -4.55
CA THR A 162 -12.11 22.94 -4.29
C THR A 162 -11.34 23.01 -5.60
N LYS A 163 -10.05 23.36 -5.54
CA LYS A 163 -9.16 23.34 -6.71
C LYS A 163 -9.14 21.98 -7.43
N GLN A 164 -9.39 20.88 -6.71
CA GLN A 164 -9.42 19.53 -7.29
C GLN A 164 -10.65 19.31 -8.19
N CYS A 165 -11.73 20.06 -8.01
CA CYS A 165 -12.93 19.94 -8.82
C CYS A 165 -12.70 20.36 -10.28
N THR A 166 -11.76 21.27 -10.51
CA THR A 166 -11.47 21.88 -11.83
C THR A 166 -10.00 21.74 -12.26
N ALA A 167 -9.12 21.12 -11.43
CA ALA A 167 -7.70 20.91 -11.78
C ALA A 167 -7.58 19.91 -12.92
N LEU A 168 -6.65 20.12 -13.86
CA LEU A 168 -6.27 19.28 -15.00
C LEU A 168 -7.43 18.68 -15.82
N ARG A 169 -8.44 18.11 -15.16
CA ARG A 169 -9.70 17.64 -15.74
C ARG A 169 -10.82 17.93 -14.76
N ARG A 170 -11.95 18.42 -15.28
CA ARG A 170 -13.15 18.60 -14.47
C ARG A 170 -13.56 17.28 -13.82
N CYS A 171 -13.89 17.33 -12.53
CA CYS A 171 -14.36 16.14 -11.80
C CYS A 171 -15.59 15.54 -12.49
N ASN A 172 -15.64 14.22 -12.67
CA ASN A 172 -16.78 13.53 -13.30
C ASN A 172 -18.12 13.74 -12.57
N TYR A 173 -18.08 14.08 -11.28
CA TYR A 173 -19.25 14.34 -10.44
C TYR A 173 -19.54 15.84 -10.30
N TYR A 174 -18.88 16.69 -11.07
CA TYR A 174 -19.01 18.13 -10.93
C TYR A 174 -20.45 18.60 -11.09
N SER A 175 -21.14 18.16 -12.13
CA SER A 175 -22.55 18.48 -12.39
C SER A 175 -23.54 17.91 -11.37
N VAL A 176 -23.14 16.86 -10.63
CA VAL A 176 -23.94 16.32 -9.51
C VAL A 176 -23.79 17.18 -8.25
N CYS A 177 -22.61 17.78 -8.06
CA CYS A 177 -22.29 18.60 -6.89
C CYS A 177 -22.70 20.06 -7.05
N PHE A 178 -22.62 20.58 -8.28
CA PHE A 178 -22.79 22.01 -8.58
C PHE A 178 -23.69 22.18 -9.80
N ASP A 179 -24.65 23.06 -9.69
CA ASP A 179 -25.54 23.42 -10.80
C ASP A 179 -24.79 24.36 -11.74
N GLU A 180 -24.64 23.95 -13.00
CA GLU A 180 -23.93 24.74 -14.04
C GLU A 180 -24.65 26.05 -14.40
N SER A 181 -25.95 26.12 -14.09
CA SER A 181 -26.76 27.35 -14.38
C SER A 181 -26.41 28.51 -13.46
N ASN A 182 -25.68 28.31 -12.38
CA ASN A 182 -25.32 29.29 -11.38
C ASN A 182 -23.81 29.57 -11.32
N GLU A 183 -23.03 29.17 -12.32
CA GLU A 183 -21.63 29.59 -12.40
C GLU A 183 -21.55 31.07 -12.78
N PRO A 184 -20.84 31.90 -11.98
CA PRO A 184 -20.51 33.24 -12.46
C PRO A 184 -19.62 33.10 -13.70
N ASP A 185 -19.95 33.81 -14.76
CA ASP A 185 -19.09 33.99 -15.92
C ASP A 185 -17.76 34.61 -15.46
N ASP A 186 -16.64 33.87 -15.64
CA ASP A 186 -15.28 34.37 -15.40
C ASP A 186 -14.85 35.33 -16.50
#